data_9118866e358b7a7c5168228cd51c520c
#
_entry.id   9118866e358b7a7c5168228cd51c520c
#
_cell.length_a   1.000
_cell.length_b   1.000
_cell.length_c   1.000
_cell.angle_alpha   90.00
_cell.angle_beta   90.00
_cell.angle_gamma   90.00
#
_symmetry.space_group_name_H-M   'P 1'
#
loop_
_entity.id
_entity.type
_entity.pdbx_description
1 polymer ?
#
loop_
_entity_poly.entity_id
_entity_poly.type
_entity_poly.pdbx_seq_one_letter_code
_entity_poly.pdbx_strand_id
1 'polypeptide(L)'
;MSYEVELKYTGVDFTALRPRLHRLGGVSRGRHWERNIVFDTPQRDLKATGRLLRLRSQQWAQQYGRDRRCVLTLKVPPAQPVPDDVKVWDERETTVAGFDSMRGILEGLGYEAAFRYDKIREEWLCAGVTVCLDTLVFGDVVELEGEREAIFRLAEALGFSGCQATRATYHDLNRQYRLTAGLPQDDNFHFPDDEAALSLLGSIA
;
A
#
# COMPACT_ATOMS: atom_id res chain seq x y z
N MET A 1 -7.61 -18.65 6.80
CA MET A 1 -8.06 -17.29 6.44
C MET A 1 -7.16 -16.34 7.19
N SER A 2 -6.49 -15.44 6.53
CA SER A 2 -5.63 -14.43 7.16
C SER A 2 -6.35 -13.09 7.04
N TYR A 3 -6.80 -12.55 8.17
CA TYR A 3 -7.32 -11.19 8.18
C TYR A 3 -6.14 -10.22 8.24
N GLU A 4 -6.09 -9.29 7.29
CA GLU A 4 -5.24 -8.12 7.34
C GLU A 4 -6.00 -7.00 8.05
N VAL A 5 -5.43 -6.50 9.14
CA VAL A 5 -5.97 -5.33 9.86
C VAL A 5 -4.99 -4.19 9.65
N GLU A 6 -5.47 -3.07 9.13
CA GLU A 6 -4.66 -1.91 8.76
C GLU A 6 -5.26 -0.59 9.26
N LEU A 7 -4.39 0.38 9.55
CA LEU A 7 -4.76 1.77 9.79
C LEU A 7 -3.71 2.68 9.16
N LYS A 8 -4.17 3.73 8.47
CA LYS A 8 -3.29 4.69 7.79
C LYS A 8 -3.21 6.02 8.55
N TYR A 9 -2.07 6.68 8.41
CA TYR A 9 -1.82 8.01 8.96
C TYR A 9 -1.23 8.90 7.87
N THR A 10 -1.76 10.11 7.75
CA THR A 10 -1.27 11.14 6.82
C THR A 10 -0.61 12.28 7.59
N GLY A 11 0.23 13.08 6.93
CA GLY A 11 0.91 14.22 7.58
C GLY A 11 2.05 13.81 8.51
N VAL A 12 2.61 12.60 8.34
CA VAL A 12 3.74 12.09 9.12
C VAL A 12 5.05 12.40 8.41
N ASP A 13 5.98 13.04 9.12
CA ASP A 13 7.35 13.27 8.63
C ASP A 13 8.18 11.99 8.79
N PHE A 14 8.57 11.36 7.67
CA PHE A 14 9.38 10.14 7.65
C PHE A 14 10.80 10.37 8.22
N THR A 15 11.36 11.56 8.06
CA THR A 15 12.68 11.90 8.61
C THR A 15 12.65 11.87 10.14
N ALA A 16 11.60 12.39 10.75
CA ALA A 16 11.39 12.32 12.19
C ALA A 16 10.95 10.94 12.69
N LEU A 17 10.27 10.15 11.84
CA LEU A 17 9.72 8.84 12.18
C LEU A 17 10.80 7.75 12.25
N ARG A 18 11.71 7.68 11.30
CA ARG A 18 12.77 6.63 11.26
C ARG A 18 13.58 6.52 12.56
N PRO A 19 14.09 7.62 13.15
CA PRO A 19 14.77 7.54 14.44
C PRO A 19 13.88 7.04 15.59
N ARG A 20 12.56 7.31 15.53
CA ARG A 20 11.61 6.80 16.55
C ARG A 20 11.43 5.30 16.42
N LEU A 21 11.28 4.78 15.18
CA LEU A 21 11.23 3.35 14.91
C LEU A 21 12.48 2.64 15.44
N HIS A 22 13.67 3.15 15.16
CA HIS A 22 14.92 2.60 15.69
C HIS A 22 14.95 2.57 17.23
N ARG A 23 14.54 3.65 17.90
CA ARG A 23 14.51 3.70 19.38
C ARG A 23 13.53 2.70 20.00
N LEU A 24 12.46 2.36 19.29
CA LEU A 24 11.49 1.35 19.72
C LEU A 24 11.89 -0.08 19.32
N GLY A 25 13.11 -0.29 18.83
CA GLY A 25 13.62 -1.61 18.41
C GLY A 25 13.06 -2.07 17.06
N GLY A 26 12.56 -1.15 16.24
CA GLY A 26 12.08 -1.46 14.89
C GLY A 26 13.23 -1.94 13.99
N VAL A 27 12.94 -2.96 13.19
CA VAL A 27 13.87 -3.58 12.24
C VAL A 27 13.41 -3.27 10.82
N SER A 28 14.25 -2.60 10.04
CA SER A 28 13.97 -2.34 8.63
C SER A 28 13.97 -3.64 7.84
N ARG A 29 12.94 -3.81 7.03
CA ARG A 29 12.76 -4.94 6.11
C ARG A 29 13.17 -4.62 4.69
N GLY A 30 13.47 -3.36 4.42
CA GLY A 30 13.93 -2.89 3.14
C GLY A 30 12.99 -1.90 2.48
N ARG A 31 13.46 -1.38 1.35
CA ARG A 31 12.74 -0.39 0.55
C ARG A 31 12.59 -0.91 -0.87
N HIS A 32 11.39 -0.78 -1.42
CA HIS A 32 11.07 -1.25 -2.76
C HIS A 32 10.05 -0.35 -3.45
N TRP A 33 10.10 -0.36 -4.78
CA TRP A 33 9.12 0.24 -5.64
C TRP A 33 8.02 -0.76 -5.96
N GLU A 34 6.78 -0.38 -5.77
CA GLU A 34 5.60 -1.15 -6.13
C GLU A 34 4.89 -0.53 -7.33
N ARG A 35 4.73 -1.33 -8.38
CA ARG A 35 3.82 -1.05 -9.49
C ARG A 35 2.60 -1.92 -9.33
N ASN A 36 1.43 -1.32 -9.31
CA ASN A 36 0.19 -2.01 -9.06
C ASN A 36 -0.78 -1.79 -10.23
N ILE A 37 -1.40 -2.86 -10.69
CA ILE A 37 -2.57 -2.84 -11.57
C ILE A 37 -3.72 -3.45 -10.79
N VAL A 38 -4.80 -2.69 -10.64
CA VAL A 38 -6.07 -3.21 -10.11
C VAL A 38 -6.92 -3.62 -11.30
N PHE A 39 -7.44 -4.84 -11.23
CA PHE A 39 -8.28 -5.43 -12.26
C PHE A 39 -9.73 -5.50 -11.81
N ASP A 40 -10.62 -5.34 -12.78
CA ASP A 40 -12.06 -5.54 -12.59
C ASP A 40 -12.70 -6.04 -13.89
N THR A 41 -13.95 -6.48 -13.84
CA THR A 41 -14.73 -6.70 -15.05
C THR A 41 -15.06 -5.35 -15.72
N PRO A 42 -15.41 -5.30 -17.01
CA PRO A 42 -15.90 -4.08 -17.65
C PRO A 42 -17.09 -3.44 -16.89
N GLN A 43 -17.90 -4.26 -16.22
CA GLN A 43 -19.06 -3.84 -15.44
C GLN A 43 -18.72 -3.38 -14.01
N ARG A 44 -17.44 -3.49 -13.60
CA ARG A 44 -16.96 -3.14 -12.25
C ARG A 44 -17.57 -3.99 -11.12
N ASP A 45 -17.77 -5.28 -11.38
CA ASP A 45 -18.43 -6.22 -10.44
C ASP A 45 -17.64 -6.43 -9.15
N LEU A 46 -16.29 -6.44 -9.23
CA LEU A 46 -15.46 -6.57 -8.04
C LEU A 46 -15.60 -5.34 -7.15
N LYS A 47 -15.52 -4.15 -7.73
CA LYS A 47 -15.74 -2.88 -7.01
C LYS A 47 -17.13 -2.80 -6.41
N ALA A 48 -18.16 -3.18 -7.16
CA ALA A 48 -19.55 -3.18 -6.70
C ALA A 48 -19.77 -4.10 -5.49
N THR A 49 -18.97 -5.17 -5.36
CA THR A 49 -19.02 -6.11 -4.23
C THR A 49 -17.93 -5.86 -3.17
N GLY A 50 -17.24 -4.71 -3.23
CA GLY A 50 -16.18 -4.33 -2.29
C GLY A 50 -14.91 -5.19 -2.39
N ARG A 51 -14.71 -5.91 -3.49
CA ARG A 51 -13.53 -6.75 -3.73
C ARG A 51 -12.46 -5.98 -4.49
N LEU A 52 -11.20 -6.39 -4.33
CA LEU A 52 -10.08 -5.84 -5.07
C LEU A 52 -9.20 -6.98 -5.56
N LEU A 53 -8.96 -7.03 -6.88
CA LEU A 53 -8.01 -7.93 -7.53
C LEU A 53 -6.82 -7.11 -8.02
N ARG A 54 -5.61 -7.40 -7.53
CA ARG A 54 -4.41 -6.61 -7.79
C ARG A 54 -3.26 -7.49 -8.24
N LEU A 55 -2.63 -7.10 -9.33
CA LEU A 55 -1.33 -7.63 -9.74
C LEU A 55 -0.27 -6.58 -9.42
N ARG A 56 0.74 -6.96 -8.62
CA ARG A 56 1.81 -6.10 -8.12
C ARG A 56 3.16 -6.60 -8.60
N SER A 57 4.03 -5.70 -9.03
CA SER A 57 5.46 -5.93 -9.20
C SER A 57 6.22 -5.12 -8.14
N GLN A 58 7.12 -5.78 -7.40
CA GLN A 58 7.99 -5.19 -6.39
C GLN A 58 9.43 -5.23 -6.88
N GLN A 59 10.11 -4.08 -6.86
CA GLN A 59 11.53 -3.96 -7.20
C GLN A 59 12.27 -3.33 -6.02
N TRP A 60 13.14 -4.11 -5.37
CA TRP A 60 13.93 -3.63 -4.23
C TRP A 60 15.06 -2.71 -4.65
N ALA A 61 15.45 -1.80 -3.77
CA ALA A 61 16.68 -1.04 -3.92
C ALA A 61 17.88 -2.01 -3.91
N GLN A 62 18.90 -1.69 -4.71
CA GLN A 62 20.03 -2.60 -4.96
C GLN A 62 20.75 -3.08 -3.70
N GLN A 63 20.85 -2.23 -2.66
CA GLN A 63 21.50 -2.57 -1.40
C GLN A 63 20.85 -3.75 -0.65
N TYR A 64 19.62 -4.12 -0.98
CA TYR A 64 18.94 -5.24 -0.33
C TYR A 64 19.15 -6.59 -1.04
N GLY A 65 19.78 -6.59 -2.23
CA GLY A 65 20.15 -7.83 -2.95
C GLY A 65 18.98 -8.77 -3.23
N ARG A 66 17.78 -8.23 -3.40
CA ARG A 66 16.56 -9.01 -3.65
C ARG A 66 16.12 -8.87 -5.09
N ASP A 67 15.69 -9.99 -5.67
CA ASP A 67 15.10 -10.04 -7.00
C ASP A 67 13.72 -9.38 -7.05
N ARG A 68 13.31 -9.02 -8.26
CA ARG A 68 11.94 -8.56 -8.52
C ARG A 68 10.94 -9.66 -8.16
N ARG A 69 9.90 -9.29 -7.43
CA ARG A 69 8.81 -10.18 -7.06
C ARG A 69 7.50 -9.71 -7.69
N CYS A 70 6.70 -10.66 -8.16
CA CYS A 70 5.34 -10.40 -8.64
C CYS A 70 4.33 -11.12 -7.75
N VAL A 71 3.27 -10.41 -7.38
CA VAL A 71 2.25 -10.91 -6.44
C VAL A 71 0.86 -10.64 -7.01
N LEU A 72 0.02 -11.67 -7.02
CA LEU A 72 -1.42 -11.55 -7.27
C LEU A 72 -2.14 -11.56 -5.93
N THR A 73 -2.96 -10.56 -5.68
CA THR A 73 -3.71 -10.37 -4.44
C THR A 73 -5.20 -10.28 -4.73
N LEU A 74 -6.01 -11.01 -3.96
CA LEU A 74 -7.46 -10.81 -3.89
C LEU A 74 -7.81 -10.38 -2.47
N LYS A 75 -8.37 -9.16 -2.32
CA LYS A 75 -8.95 -8.67 -1.07
C LYS A 75 -10.48 -8.78 -1.14
N VAL A 76 -11.07 -9.34 -0.09
CA VAL A 76 -12.52 -9.55 0.03
C VAL A 76 -13.00 -8.93 1.35
N PRO A 77 -14.16 -8.28 1.40
CA PRO A 77 -14.73 -7.84 2.66
C PRO A 77 -14.87 -8.99 3.66
N PRO A 78 -14.59 -8.78 4.95
CA PRO A 78 -14.78 -9.80 5.97
C PRO A 78 -16.22 -10.30 5.99
N ALA A 79 -16.40 -11.62 6.18
CA ALA A 79 -17.72 -12.24 6.29
C ALA A 79 -18.46 -11.92 7.60
N GLN A 80 -17.69 -11.52 8.64
CA GLN A 80 -18.19 -11.16 9.96
C GLN A 80 -18.05 -9.67 10.20
N PRO A 81 -18.88 -9.06 11.07
CA PRO A 81 -18.70 -7.67 11.50
C PRO A 81 -17.30 -7.46 12.10
N VAL A 82 -16.67 -6.35 11.74
CA VAL A 82 -15.33 -5.96 12.20
C VAL A 82 -15.40 -4.60 12.89
N PRO A 83 -14.43 -4.28 13.77
CA PRO A 83 -14.33 -2.94 14.36
C PRO A 83 -14.33 -1.85 13.29
N ASP A 84 -14.95 -0.72 13.59
CA ASP A 84 -15.11 0.40 12.65
C ASP A 84 -13.98 1.43 12.75
N ASP A 85 -13.02 1.25 13.66
CA ASP A 85 -11.84 2.11 13.87
C ASP A 85 -10.58 1.62 13.13
N VAL A 86 -10.63 0.45 12.53
CA VAL A 86 -9.59 -0.12 11.66
C VAL A 86 -10.20 -0.58 10.34
N LYS A 87 -9.35 -0.84 9.34
CA LYS A 87 -9.76 -1.48 8.11
C LYS A 87 -9.33 -2.94 8.14
N VAL A 88 -10.24 -3.83 7.74
CA VAL A 88 -10.01 -5.28 7.77
C VAL A 88 -10.34 -5.89 6.42
N TRP A 89 -9.45 -6.80 5.95
CA TRP A 89 -9.64 -7.57 4.74
C TRP A 89 -9.44 -9.07 4.99
N ASP A 90 -10.22 -9.93 4.31
CA ASP A 90 -9.82 -11.30 4.03
C ASP A 90 -8.93 -11.25 2.79
N GLU A 91 -7.61 -11.35 3.00
CA GLU A 91 -6.62 -11.23 1.94
C GLU A 91 -6.03 -12.58 1.55
N ARG A 92 -5.91 -12.80 0.24
CA ARG A 92 -5.29 -13.97 -0.35
C ARG A 92 -4.23 -13.54 -1.33
N GLU A 93 -2.99 -13.90 -1.06
CA GLU A 93 -1.85 -13.57 -1.91
C GLU A 93 -1.15 -14.81 -2.42
N THR A 94 -0.64 -14.71 -3.64
CA THR A 94 0.26 -15.70 -4.22
C THR A 94 1.34 -15.01 -5.06
N THR A 95 2.56 -15.55 -4.97
CA THR A 95 3.65 -15.12 -5.86
C THR A 95 3.44 -15.75 -7.23
N VAL A 96 3.63 -14.95 -8.28
CA VAL A 96 3.52 -15.40 -9.67
C VAL A 96 4.86 -15.24 -10.37
N ALA A 97 5.19 -16.16 -11.28
CA ALA A 97 6.49 -16.20 -11.94
C ALA A 97 6.73 -15.03 -12.90
N GLY A 98 5.68 -14.51 -13.55
CA GLY A 98 5.79 -13.45 -14.55
C GLY A 98 4.63 -12.45 -14.48
N PHE A 99 4.98 -11.16 -14.47
CA PHE A 99 4.00 -10.09 -14.43
C PHE A 99 3.15 -10.05 -15.70
N ASP A 100 3.79 -10.02 -16.88
CA ASP A 100 3.09 -9.90 -18.16
C ASP A 100 2.27 -11.16 -18.49
N SER A 101 2.78 -12.35 -18.14
CA SER A 101 2.06 -13.61 -18.31
C SER A 101 0.79 -13.64 -17.45
N MET A 102 0.89 -13.22 -16.19
CA MET A 102 -0.29 -13.18 -15.30
C MET A 102 -1.28 -12.11 -15.75
N ARG A 103 -0.79 -10.96 -16.18
CA ARG A 103 -1.63 -9.92 -16.78
C ARG A 103 -2.41 -10.47 -17.98
N GLY A 104 -1.74 -11.14 -18.93
CA GLY A 104 -2.38 -11.75 -20.10
C GLY A 104 -3.42 -12.83 -19.73
N ILE A 105 -3.18 -13.60 -18.67
CA ILE A 105 -4.17 -14.57 -18.14
C ILE A 105 -5.42 -13.82 -17.63
N LEU A 106 -5.26 -12.79 -16.83
CA LEU A 106 -6.38 -12.00 -16.30
C LEU A 106 -7.19 -11.34 -17.42
N GLU A 107 -6.51 -10.75 -18.40
CA GLU A 107 -7.15 -10.15 -19.59
C GLU A 107 -7.89 -11.22 -20.41
N GLY A 108 -7.30 -12.42 -20.59
CA GLY A 108 -7.94 -13.56 -21.26
C GLY A 108 -9.16 -14.13 -20.50
N LEU A 109 -9.23 -13.94 -19.20
CA LEU A 109 -10.39 -14.27 -18.36
C LEU A 109 -11.48 -13.18 -18.36
N GLY A 110 -11.29 -12.09 -19.10
CA GLY A 110 -12.25 -11.01 -19.22
C GLY A 110 -12.12 -9.89 -18.18
N TYR A 111 -11.03 -9.87 -17.41
CA TYR A 111 -10.71 -8.73 -16.55
C TYR A 111 -9.95 -7.66 -17.34
N GLU A 112 -10.14 -6.40 -16.99
CA GLU A 112 -9.41 -5.28 -17.56
C GLU A 112 -8.74 -4.44 -16.46
N ALA A 113 -7.70 -3.67 -16.80
CA ALA A 113 -7.08 -2.75 -15.87
C ALA A 113 -8.06 -1.64 -15.50
N ALA A 114 -8.53 -1.66 -14.28
CA ALA A 114 -9.42 -0.62 -13.74
C ALA A 114 -8.68 0.69 -13.49
N PHE A 115 -7.51 0.59 -12.83
CA PHE A 115 -6.58 1.69 -12.63
C PHE A 115 -5.18 1.16 -12.25
N ARG A 116 -4.19 2.05 -12.32
CA ARG A 116 -2.79 1.75 -11.99
C ARG A 116 -2.28 2.75 -10.95
N TYR A 117 -1.42 2.27 -10.06
CA TYR A 117 -0.74 3.14 -9.11
C TYR A 117 0.64 2.61 -8.73
N ASP A 118 1.50 3.56 -8.39
CA ASP A 118 2.85 3.28 -7.92
C ASP A 118 3.04 3.84 -6.52
N LYS A 119 3.95 3.24 -5.77
CA LYS A 119 4.48 3.78 -4.52
C LYS A 119 5.89 3.29 -4.27
N ILE A 120 6.67 4.06 -3.54
CA ILE A 120 7.88 3.59 -2.90
C ILE A 120 7.51 3.21 -1.47
N ARG A 121 7.69 1.94 -1.11
CA ARG A 121 7.42 1.43 0.24
C ARG A 121 8.71 1.14 0.97
N GLU A 122 8.87 1.71 2.15
CA GLU A 122 9.88 1.32 3.14
C GLU A 122 9.18 0.57 4.27
N GLU A 123 9.57 -0.68 4.50
CA GLU A 123 8.90 -1.57 5.44
C GLU A 123 9.74 -1.78 6.70
N TRP A 124 9.09 -1.72 7.85
CA TRP A 124 9.66 -1.98 9.16
C TRP A 124 8.81 -2.98 9.93
N LEU A 125 9.45 -3.79 10.78
CA LEU A 125 8.77 -4.56 11.81
C LEU A 125 9.08 -3.94 13.17
N CYS A 126 8.06 -3.49 13.90
CA CYS A 126 8.20 -2.87 15.21
C CYS A 126 7.10 -3.36 16.15
N ALA A 127 7.48 -3.93 17.30
CA ALA A 127 6.54 -4.44 18.32
C ALA A 127 5.44 -5.38 17.76
N GLY A 128 5.77 -6.21 16.77
CA GLY A 128 4.82 -7.13 16.13
C GLY A 128 3.91 -6.50 15.08
N VAL A 129 4.07 -5.20 14.81
CA VAL A 129 3.34 -4.45 13.78
C VAL A 129 4.24 -4.21 12.59
N THR A 130 3.74 -4.43 11.37
CA THR A 130 4.38 -3.98 10.14
C THR A 130 4.08 -2.50 9.96
N VAL A 131 5.12 -1.69 9.84
CA VAL A 131 5.03 -0.25 9.60
C VAL A 131 5.52 0.03 8.20
N CYS A 132 4.63 0.51 7.34
CA CYS A 132 4.94 0.85 5.96
C CYS A 132 4.99 2.38 5.80
N LEU A 133 6.13 2.90 5.36
CA LEU A 133 6.31 4.28 4.97
C LEU A 133 6.16 4.33 3.45
N ASP A 134 5.02 4.81 2.99
CA ASP A 134 4.66 4.82 1.57
C ASP A 134 4.75 6.24 1.00
N THR A 135 5.64 6.44 0.04
CA THR A 135 5.71 7.66 -0.77
C THR A 135 4.93 7.45 -2.06
N LEU A 136 3.90 8.28 -2.27
CA LEU A 136 3.05 8.29 -3.45
C LEU A 136 3.18 9.63 -4.18
N VAL A 137 2.65 9.74 -5.39
CA VAL A 137 2.69 11.00 -6.17
C VAL A 137 1.93 12.16 -5.52
N PHE A 138 1.01 11.86 -4.61
CA PHE A 138 0.20 12.85 -3.90
C PHE A 138 0.65 13.08 -2.45
N GLY A 139 1.72 12.43 -2.00
CA GLY A 139 2.29 12.63 -0.66
C GLY A 139 2.60 11.33 0.08
N ASP A 140 3.05 11.50 1.31
CA ASP A 140 3.50 10.43 2.18
C ASP A 140 2.38 9.91 3.08
N VAL A 141 2.33 8.59 3.24
CA VAL A 141 1.34 7.89 4.09
C VAL A 141 2.07 6.82 4.91
N VAL A 142 1.80 6.76 6.20
CA VAL A 142 2.19 5.62 7.03
C VAL A 142 1.03 4.64 7.11
N GLU A 143 1.29 3.36 6.93
CA GLU A 143 0.34 2.27 7.13
C GLU A 143 0.84 1.36 8.24
N LEU A 144 0.01 1.09 9.23
CA LEU A 144 0.28 0.15 10.30
C LEU A 144 -0.58 -1.09 10.07
N GLU A 145 0.06 -2.27 9.97
CA GLU A 145 -0.58 -3.55 9.72
C GLU A 145 -0.24 -4.53 10.86
N GLY A 146 -1.26 -5.14 11.48
CA GLY A 146 -1.04 -6.07 12.57
C GLY A 146 -2.29 -6.27 13.42
N GLU A 147 -2.10 -6.75 14.64
CA GLU A 147 -3.17 -6.89 15.61
C GLU A 147 -3.65 -5.51 16.06
N ARG A 148 -4.97 -5.33 16.17
CA ARG A 148 -5.61 -4.01 16.38
C ARG A 148 -5.03 -3.25 17.59
N GLU A 149 -4.95 -3.89 18.74
CA GLU A 149 -4.43 -3.28 19.97
C GLU A 149 -2.94 -2.95 19.87
N ALA A 150 -2.17 -3.76 19.13
CA ALA A 150 -0.76 -3.48 18.86
C ALA A 150 -0.58 -2.26 17.94
N ILE A 151 -1.44 -2.09 16.93
CA ILE A 151 -1.46 -0.91 16.05
C ILE A 151 -1.65 0.36 16.89
N PHE A 152 -2.66 0.40 17.77
CA PHE A 152 -2.93 1.61 18.57
C PHE A 152 -1.82 1.90 19.59
N ARG A 153 -1.28 0.87 20.28
CA ARG A 153 -0.14 1.06 21.19
C ARG A 153 1.09 1.60 20.47
N LEU A 154 1.39 1.06 19.28
CA LEU A 154 2.53 1.52 18.50
C LEU A 154 2.31 2.94 17.96
N ALA A 155 1.12 3.27 17.48
CA ALA A 155 0.77 4.62 17.02
C ALA A 155 0.98 5.66 18.12
N GLU A 156 0.55 5.38 19.34
CA GLU A 156 0.78 6.23 20.51
C GLU A 156 2.28 6.38 20.81
N ALA A 157 3.03 5.27 20.84
CA ALA A 157 4.48 5.28 21.09
C ALA A 157 5.26 6.04 20.00
N LEU A 158 4.79 6.02 18.76
CA LEU A 158 5.34 6.79 17.64
C LEU A 158 4.91 8.28 17.66
N GLY A 159 3.99 8.65 18.54
CA GLY A 159 3.53 10.03 18.68
C GLY A 159 2.56 10.48 17.59
N PHE A 160 1.71 9.57 17.11
CA PHE A 160 0.73 9.87 16.06
C PHE A 160 -0.55 10.56 16.59
N SER A 161 -0.61 10.92 17.87
CA SER A 161 -1.76 11.56 18.49
C SER A 161 -2.19 12.91 17.87
N GLY A 162 -1.31 13.55 17.11
CA GLY A 162 -1.62 14.76 16.32
C GLY A 162 -1.80 14.49 14.82
N CYS A 163 -1.63 13.26 14.37
CA CYS A 163 -1.73 12.89 12.96
C CYS A 163 -3.14 12.43 12.62
N GLN A 164 -3.54 12.67 11.39
CA GLN A 164 -4.85 12.23 10.89
C GLN A 164 -4.83 10.73 10.60
N ALA A 165 -5.49 9.96 11.45
CA ALA A 165 -5.77 8.55 11.19
C ALA A 165 -6.89 8.43 10.15
N THR A 166 -6.77 7.48 9.22
CA THR A 166 -7.77 7.25 8.19
C THR A 166 -7.85 5.79 7.77
N ARG A 167 -9.06 5.33 7.43
CA ARG A 167 -9.32 4.04 6.80
C ARG A 167 -9.46 4.15 5.28
N ALA A 168 -9.26 5.33 4.72
CA ALA A 168 -9.34 5.57 3.28
C ALA A 168 -8.35 4.68 2.52
N THR A 169 -8.74 4.27 1.32
CA THR A 169 -7.81 3.63 0.38
C THR A 169 -6.86 4.67 -0.21
N TYR A 170 -5.72 4.24 -0.78
CA TYR A 170 -4.87 5.15 -1.55
C TYR A 170 -5.61 5.80 -2.71
N HIS A 171 -6.56 5.08 -3.31
CA HIS A 171 -7.42 5.62 -4.35
C HIS A 171 -8.31 6.77 -3.83
N ASP A 172 -8.92 6.62 -2.63
CA ASP A 172 -9.71 7.68 -2.00
C ASP A 172 -8.84 8.89 -1.65
N LEU A 173 -7.63 8.66 -1.14
CA LEU A 173 -6.66 9.73 -0.83
C LEU A 173 -6.21 10.47 -2.10
N ASN A 174 -5.94 9.76 -3.21
CA ASN A 174 -5.65 10.38 -4.50
C ASN A 174 -6.81 11.25 -4.99
N ARG A 175 -8.03 10.75 -4.93
CA ARG A 175 -9.23 11.51 -5.34
C ARG A 175 -9.39 12.78 -4.50
N GLN A 176 -9.22 12.68 -3.18
CA GLN A 176 -9.27 13.81 -2.28
C GLN A 176 -8.17 14.85 -2.58
N TYR A 177 -6.94 14.38 -2.78
CA TYR A 177 -5.81 15.24 -3.17
C TYR A 177 -6.12 16.00 -4.46
N ARG A 178 -6.56 15.28 -5.52
CA ARG A 178 -6.85 15.90 -6.82
C ARG A 178 -7.97 16.93 -6.72
N LEU A 179 -9.01 16.62 -5.93
CA LEU A 179 -10.11 17.56 -5.68
C LEU A 179 -9.60 18.84 -4.98
N THR A 180 -8.80 18.70 -3.94
CA THR A 180 -8.25 19.83 -3.18
C THR A 180 -7.26 20.67 -3.99
N ALA A 181 -6.49 20.02 -4.86
CA ALA A 181 -5.52 20.67 -5.74
C ALA A 181 -6.16 21.26 -7.02
N GLY A 182 -7.47 21.11 -7.25
CA GLY A 182 -8.15 21.56 -8.46
C GLY A 182 -7.71 20.81 -9.73
N LEU A 183 -7.21 19.57 -9.59
CA LEU A 183 -6.77 18.73 -10.69
C LEU A 183 -7.94 17.92 -11.27
N PRO A 184 -7.92 17.59 -12.57
CA PRO A 184 -8.88 16.65 -13.15
C PRO A 184 -8.90 15.32 -12.38
N GLN A 185 -10.07 14.72 -12.21
CA GLN A 185 -10.17 13.40 -11.58
C GLN A 185 -9.52 12.34 -12.48
N ASP A 186 -8.64 11.53 -11.88
CA ASP A 186 -7.99 10.40 -12.52
C ASP A 186 -7.81 9.32 -11.46
N ASP A 187 -8.28 8.13 -11.77
CA ASP A 187 -8.14 6.98 -10.88
C ASP A 187 -6.69 6.44 -10.87
N ASN A 188 -5.89 6.78 -11.88
CA ASN A 188 -4.48 6.45 -11.93
C ASN A 188 -3.63 7.45 -11.13
N PHE A 189 -2.65 6.90 -10.39
CA PHE A 189 -1.67 7.70 -9.64
C PHE A 189 -0.33 6.97 -9.59
N HIS A 190 0.45 7.14 -10.63
CA HIS A 190 1.78 6.54 -10.80
C HIS A 190 2.84 7.63 -11.00
N PHE A 191 4.10 7.30 -10.77
CA PHE A 191 5.21 8.21 -11.05
C PHE A 191 5.26 8.55 -12.53
N PRO A 192 5.78 9.72 -12.91
CA PRO A 192 5.84 10.18 -14.31
C PRO A 192 6.54 9.18 -15.22
N ASP A 193 7.64 8.60 -14.73
CA ASP A 193 8.45 7.62 -15.43
C ASP A 193 9.25 6.75 -14.46
N ASP A 194 9.99 5.78 -15.01
CA ASP A 194 10.82 4.86 -14.24
C ASP A 194 12.02 5.56 -13.58
N GLU A 195 12.56 6.62 -14.19
CA GLU A 195 13.69 7.37 -13.66
C GLU A 195 13.31 8.09 -12.36
N ALA A 196 12.16 8.75 -12.35
CA ALA A 196 11.62 9.39 -11.15
C ALA A 196 11.39 8.38 -10.02
N ALA A 197 10.82 7.21 -10.32
CA ALA A 197 10.62 6.15 -9.33
C ALA A 197 11.95 5.59 -8.79
N LEU A 198 12.93 5.35 -9.66
CA LEU A 198 14.25 4.84 -9.28
C LEU A 198 15.04 5.86 -8.47
N SER A 199 14.93 7.14 -8.80
CA SER A 199 15.51 8.24 -8.02
C SER A 199 14.95 8.24 -6.60
N LEU A 200 13.63 8.19 -6.46
CA LEU A 200 12.98 8.08 -5.15
C LEU A 200 13.37 6.80 -4.40
N LEU A 201 13.48 5.68 -5.10
CA LEU A 201 13.89 4.40 -4.50
C LEU A 201 15.30 4.47 -3.91
N GLY A 202 16.23 5.14 -4.58
CA GLY A 202 17.62 5.32 -4.15
C GLY A 202 17.81 6.41 -3.09
N SER A 203 16.88 7.35 -2.97
CA SER A 203 16.96 8.46 -2.02
C SER A 203 16.63 7.96 -0.61
N ILE A 204 17.65 7.80 0.23
CA ILE A 204 17.48 7.69 1.69
C ILE A 204 17.85 9.09 2.22
N ALA A 205 16.85 9.88 2.51
CA ALA A 205 17.04 11.11 3.27
C ALA A 205 17.12 10.78 4.76
#